data_3aa293cc22fbc9db143e28aeb4611daa
#
_entry.id   3aa293cc22fbc9db143e28aeb4611daa
#
_cell.length_a   1.000
_cell.length_b   1.000
_cell.length_c   1.000
_cell.angle_alpha   90.00
_cell.angle_beta   90.00
_cell.angle_gamma   90.00
#
_symmetry.space_group_name_H-M   'P 1'
#
loop_
_entity.id
_entity.type
_entity.pdbx_description
1 polymer ?
#
loop_
_entity_poly.entity_id
_entity_poly.type
_entity_poly.pdbx_seq_one_letter_code
_entity_poly.pdbx_strand_id
1 'polypeptide(L)'
;VRPDVMVFDDIQTADCADSEIQSTALEKWFIGTAMKAKSPAGCLFIFAGNFFPTEHSILKKLKKNPSWIKFISGAILADGTALWPDLRSIDSLLQELDNDIGIGHPEIFFAEVQNDTEVGINTKVDFSQFAEWKWGEHEIPQGQFILIDPSGDKKGSDLVAIGHCVVYDETPALRTIIEEPLSPGNTIRRALLMALETGTKVIVAEGVAYQATLLYWFAQIAENLKLEGFHFLEVYPGTNSKNSRIITTIKALQAKEIVLHPDTRNRVQHQISNWNALKKNNVDNILDLLGYINKTVETYGPLLATDMNTELHEANASKVIENNYSF
;
A
#
# COMPACT_ATOMS: atom_id res chain seq x y z
N VAL A 1 -38.23 5.83 -31.42
CA VAL A 1 -37.74 4.55 -30.84
C VAL A 1 -36.74 4.91 -29.76
N ARG A 2 -36.86 4.31 -28.59
CA ARG A 2 -35.86 4.46 -27.51
C ARG A 2 -34.99 3.20 -27.46
N PRO A 3 -33.68 3.32 -27.28
CA PRO A 3 -32.76 2.18 -27.34
C PRO A 3 -32.88 1.27 -26.12
N ASP A 4 -32.71 -0.03 -26.35
CA ASP A 4 -32.60 -1.06 -25.32
C ASP A 4 -31.11 -1.32 -24.94
N VAL A 5 -30.18 -0.86 -25.77
CA VAL A 5 -28.71 -0.89 -25.51
C VAL A 5 -28.12 0.44 -25.92
N MET A 6 -27.26 1.01 -25.07
CA MET A 6 -26.44 2.19 -25.37
C MET A 6 -24.98 1.89 -25.07
N VAL A 7 -24.12 2.12 -26.06
CA VAL A 7 -22.68 2.00 -25.92
C VAL A 7 -22.08 3.40 -25.96
N PHE A 8 -21.28 3.73 -24.96
CA PHE A 8 -20.49 4.95 -24.84
C PHE A 8 -19.03 4.55 -24.95
N ASP A 9 -18.42 4.89 -26.07
CA ASP A 9 -17.06 4.52 -26.40
C ASP A 9 -16.20 5.78 -26.50
N ASP A 10 -15.21 5.91 -25.60
CA ASP A 10 -14.28 7.04 -25.50
C ASP A 10 -14.92 8.43 -25.61
N ILE A 11 -16.05 8.63 -24.93
CA ILE A 11 -16.82 9.89 -25.02
C ILE A 11 -16.15 11.08 -24.31
N GLN A 12 -15.13 10.84 -23.49
CA GLN A 12 -14.34 11.87 -22.83
C GLN A 12 -12.93 11.88 -23.41
N THR A 13 -12.45 13.01 -23.87
CA THR A 13 -11.06 13.21 -24.32
C THR A 13 -10.20 13.72 -23.16
N ALA A 14 -8.87 13.65 -23.31
CA ALA A 14 -7.92 14.19 -22.33
C ALA A 14 -8.17 15.69 -22.06
N ASP A 15 -8.30 16.50 -23.10
CA ASP A 15 -8.59 17.95 -22.97
C ASP A 15 -9.91 18.20 -22.22
N CYS A 16 -10.92 17.37 -22.47
CA CYS A 16 -12.19 17.44 -21.74
C CYS A 16 -11.98 17.08 -20.27
N ALA A 17 -11.21 16.03 -19.97
CA ALA A 17 -10.94 15.58 -18.62
C ALA A 17 -10.13 16.59 -17.81
N ASP A 18 -9.23 17.35 -18.44
CA ASP A 18 -8.45 18.42 -17.80
C ASP A 18 -9.26 19.69 -17.54
N SER A 19 -10.40 19.85 -18.19
CA SER A 19 -11.29 20.98 -18.00
C SER A 19 -12.49 20.62 -17.12
N GLU A 20 -12.56 21.16 -15.91
CA GLU A 20 -13.71 20.97 -15.00
C GLU A 20 -15.04 21.41 -15.66
N ILE A 21 -15.02 22.49 -16.42
CA ILE A 21 -16.21 23.01 -17.08
C ILE A 21 -16.72 22.04 -18.14
N GLN A 22 -15.82 21.52 -19.00
CA GLN A 22 -16.19 20.60 -20.07
C GLN A 22 -16.61 19.23 -19.51
N SER A 23 -15.87 18.72 -18.51
CA SER A 23 -16.22 17.47 -17.85
C SER A 23 -17.56 17.56 -17.15
N THR A 24 -17.85 18.66 -16.47
CA THR A 24 -19.16 18.86 -15.83
C THR A 24 -20.29 18.94 -16.88
N ALA A 25 -20.06 19.59 -18.02
CA ALA A 25 -21.03 19.65 -19.11
C ALA A 25 -21.30 18.25 -19.70
N LEU A 26 -20.24 17.48 -19.94
CA LEU A 26 -20.32 16.10 -20.42
C LEU A 26 -21.06 15.18 -19.44
N GLU A 27 -20.78 15.27 -18.14
CA GLU A 27 -21.50 14.54 -17.12
C GLU A 27 -23.00 14.84 -17.09
N LYS A 28 -23.34 16.13 -17.13
CA LYS A 28 -24.74 16.56 -17.16
C LYS A 28 -25.46 16.02 -18.40
N TRP A 29 -24.81 16.05 -19.55
CA TRP A 29 -25.35 15.46 -20.78
C TRP A 29 -25.49 13.93 -20.63
N PHE A 30 -24.46 13.24 -20.15
CA PHE A 30 -24.45 11.78 -19.97
C PHE A 30 -25.59 11.32 -19.03
N ILE A 31 -25.68 11.90 -17.84
CA ILE A 31 -26.67 11.52 -16.83
C ILE A 31 -28.07 12.06 -17.20
N GLY A 32 -28.16 13.32 -17.60
CA GLY A 32 -29.42 14.04 -17.77
C GLY A 32 -30.07 13.82 -19.13
N THR A 33 -29.31 13.53 -20.18
CA THR A 33 -29.82 13.36 -21.54
C THR A 33 -29.66 11.90 -22.01
N ALA A 34 -28.44 11.41 -22.11
CA ALA A 34 -28.15 10.12 -22.71
C ALA A 34 -28.79 8.95 -21.91
N MET A 35 -28.52 8.85 -20.63
CA MET A 35 -29.09 7.80 -19.79
C MET A 35 -30.62 7.91 -19.60
N LYS A 36 -31.22 9.10 -19.81
CA LYS A 36 -32.69 9.29 -19.75
C LYS A 36 -33.40 8.95 -21.04
N ALA A 37 -32.66 8.80 -22.15
CA ALA A 37 -33.21 8.39 -23.45
C ALA A 37 -33.54 6.89 -23.54
N LYS A 38 -33.32 6.12 -22.47
CA LYS A 38 -33.57 4.67 -22.39
C LYS A 38 -35.01 4.25 -22.69
N SER A 39 -35.19 3.01 -23.14
CA SER A 39 -36.47 2.36 -23.29
C SER A 39 -37.22 2.26 -21.93
N PRO A 40 -38.54 2.39 -21.89
CA PRO A 40 -39.34 2.12 -20.67
C PRO A 40 -39.19 0.68 -20.16
N ALA A 41 -38.91 -0.28 -21.06
CA ALA A 41 -38.67 -1.67 -20.73
C ALA A 41 -37.30 -1.94 -20.09
N GLY A 42 -36.43 -0.94 -20.06
CA GLY A 42 -35.04 -1.03 -19.57
C GLY A 42 -34.06 -0.72 -20.69
N CYS A 43 -32.77 -0.58 -20.32
CA CYS A 43 -31.68 -0.36 -21.25
C CYS A 43 -30.39 -0.85 -20.63
N LEU A 44 -29.60 -1.60 -21.39
CA LEU A 44 -28.22 -1.94 -21.03
C LEU A 44 -27.33 -0.76 -21.40
N PHE A 45 -26.59 -0.25 -20.42
CA PHE A 45 -25.56 0.76 -20.64
C PHE A 45 -24.18 0.11 -20.61
N ILE A 46 -23.39 0.32 -21.65
CA ILE A 46 -21.99 -0.11 -21.74
C ILE A 46 -21.15 1.15 -21.87
N PHE A 47 -20.17 1.32 -21.00
CA PHE A 47 -19.21 2.41 -21.08
C PHE A 47 -17.80 1.81 -21.24
N ALA A 48 -17.16 2.10 -22.36
CA ALA A 48 -15.78 1.72 -22.65
C ALA A 48 -14.91 2.97 -22.74
N GLY A 49 -13.63 2.85 -22.36
CA GLY A 49 -12.64 3.92 -22.46
C GLY A 49 -11.54 3.77 -21.43
N ASN A 50 -10.57 4.70 -21.47
CA ASN A 50 -9.44 4.76 -20.56
C ASN A 50 -9.70 5.73 -19.39
N PHE A 51 -8.97 5.53 -18.29
CA PHE A 51 -8.99 6.48 -17.17
C PHE A 51 -8.07 7.67 -17.44
N PHE A 52 -8.53 8.86 -17.10
CA PHE A 52 -7.67 10.04 -17.09
C PHE A 52 -7.16 10.33 -15.66
N PRO A 53 -5.95 10.91 -15.51
CA PRO A 53 -5.31 11.16 -14.21
C PRO A 53 -5.97 12.31 -13.40
N THR A 54 -7.16 12.75 -13.78
CA THR A 54 -7.90 13.83 -13.14
C THR A 54 -9.10 13.31 -12.34
N GLU A 55 -9.57 14.06 -11.35
CA GLU A 55 -10.81 13.75 -10.62
C GLU A 55 -12.07 13.99 -11.47
N HIS A 56 -11.91 14.64 -12.62
CA HIS A 56 -13.01 14.93 -13.55
C HIS A 56 -13.25 13.78 -14.55
N SER A 57 -12.49 12.69 -14.47
CA SER A 57 -12.70 11.48 -15.30
C SER A 57 -14.05 10.84 -14.98
N ILE A 58 -14.93 10.73 -15.98
CA ILE A 58 -16.25 10.07 -15.83
C ILE A 58 -16.07 8.60 -15.43
N LEU A 59 -15.12 7.88 -16.04
CA LEU A 59 -14.86 6.48 -15.70
C LEU A 59 -14.39 6.32 -14.24
N LYS A 60 -13.61 7.24 -13.66
CA LYS A 60 -13.28 7.22 -12.24
C LYS A 60 -14.52 7.33 -11.36
N LYS A 61 -15.49 8.17 -11.74
CA LYS A 61 -16.76 8.32 -11.02
C LYS A 61 -17.64 7.08 -11.16
N LEU A 62 -17.72 6.50 -12.36
CA LEU A 62 -18.41 5.23 -12.59
C LEU A 62 -17.76 4.07 -11.85
N LYS A 63 -16.41 4.04 -11.75
CA LYS A 63 -15.66 3.06 -10.95
C LYS A 63 -16.06 3.10 -9.48
N LYS A 64 -16.30 4.29 -8.91
CA LYS A 64 -16.75 4.46 -7.52
C LYS A 64 -18.23 4.11 -7.32
N ASN A 65 -19.04 4.07 -8.39
CA ASN A 65 -20.49 3.81 -8.29
C ASN A 65 -20.77 2.29 -8.20
N PRO A 66 -21.41 1.81 -7.11
CA PRO A 66 -21.70 0.39 -6.91
C PRO A 66 -22.73 -0.18 -7.89
N SER A 67 -23.53 0.67 -8.55
CA SER A 67 -24.56 0.23 -9.52
C SER A 67 -23.99 -0.20 -10.87
N TRP A 68 -22.69 0.01 -11.11
CA TRP A 68 -22.03 -0.40 -12.34
C TRP A 68 -21.23 -1.67 -12.13
N ILE A 69 -21.39 -2.63 -13.03
CA ILE A 69 -20.52 -3.80 -13.16
C ILE A 69 -19.22 -3.32 -13.84
N LYS A 70 -18.06 -3.74 -13.33
CA LYS A 70 -16.76 -3.21 -13.73
C LYS A 70 -15.86 -4.33 -14.22
N PHE A 71 -15.28 -4.13 -15.42
CA PHE A 71 -14.22 -4.94 -15.98
C PHE A 71 -13.05 -4.00 -16.27
N ILE A 72 -12.01 -4.05 -15.45
CA ILE A 72 -10.85 -3.17 -15.55
C ILE A 72 -9.61 -4.04 -15.59
N SER A 73 -8.81 -3.87 -16.63
CA SER A 73 -7.54 -4.58 -16.80
C SER A 73 -6.50 -3.66 -17.40
N GLY A 74 -5.25 -3.83 -17.00
CA GLY A 74 -4.10 -3.30 -17.73
C GLY A 74 -3.63 -4.28 -18.79
N ALA A 75 -2.79 -3.82 -19.70
CA ALA A 75 -2.18 -4.67 -20.72
C ALA A 75 -1.13 -5.63 -20.16
N ILE A 76 -0.52 -5.30 -19.01
CA ILE A 76 0.36 -6.17 -18.23
C ILE A 76 -0.40 -6.64 -17.00
N LEU A 77 -0.57 -7.95 -16.86
CA LEU A 77 -1.29 -8.58 -15.75
C LEU A 77 -0.44 -8.63 -14.47
N ALA A 78 -1.07 -8.91 -13.33
CA ALA A 78 -0.42 -8.98 -12.03
C ALA A 78 0.70 -10.04 -11.95
N ASP A 79 0.62 -11.11 -12.75
CA ASP A 79 1.66 -12.13 -12.88
C ASP A 79 2.81 -11.71 -13.80
N GLY A 80 2.73 -10.53 -14.41
CA GLY A 80 3.70 -9.95 -15.32
C GLY A 80 3.62 -10.49 -16.75
N THR A 81 2.55 -11.17 -17.13
CA THR A 81 2.28 -11.58 -18.52
C THR A 81 1.47 -10.50 -19.24
N ALA A 82 1.51 -10.51 -20.57
CA ALA A 82 0.66 -9.65 -21.38
C ALA A 82 -0.80 -10.16 -21.36
N LEU A 83 -1.77 -9.26 -21.26
CA LEU A 83 -3.20 -9.57 -21.34
C LEU A 83 -3.55 -10.22 -22.69
N TRP A 84 -2.92 -9.78 -23.77
CA TRP A 84 -3.16 -10.26 -25.12
C TRP A 84 -1.83 -10.49 -25.86
N PRO A 85 -1.11 -11.59 -25.55
CA PRO A 85 0.25 -11.81 -26.03
C PRO A 85 0.36 -11.95 -27.55
N ASP A 86 -0.70 -12.44 -28.21
CA ASP A 86 -0.73 -12.59 -29.67
C ASP A 86 -0.79 -11.24 -30.41
N LEU A 87 -1.32 -10.19 -29.77
CA LEU A 87 -1.40 -8.85 -30.33
C LEU A 87 -0.25 -7.97 -29.88
N ARG A 88 0.07 -8.01 -28.59
CA ARG A 88 1.12 -7.20 -27.94
C ARG A 88 1.89 -8.07 -26.95
N SER A 89 3.12 -8.43 -27.32
CA SER A 89 3.99 -9.19 -26.42
C SER A 89 4.40 -8.38 -25.20
N ILE A 90 4.81 -9.06 -24.13
CA ILE A 90 5.33 -8.37 -22.94
C ILE A 90 6.55 -7.51 -23.26
N ASP A 91 7.44 -7.98 -24.14
CA ASP A 91 8.63 -7.22 -24.54
C ASP A 91 8.26 -5.93 -25.27
N SER A 92 7.24 -6.00 -26.15
CA SER A 92 6.71 -4.81 -26.84
C SER A 92 6.12 -3.79 -25.85
N LEU A 93 5.37 -4.25 -24.85
CA LEU A 93 4.78 -3.40 -23.82
C LEU A 93 5.86 -2.73 -22.94
N LEU A 94 6.90 -3.47 -22.57
CA LEU A 94 8.02 -2.94 -21.80
C LEU A 94 8.84 -1.94 -22.60
N GLN A 95 9.06 -2.19 -23.90
CA GLN A 95 9.76 -1.26 -24.78
C GLN A 95 8.99 0.06 -24.96
N GLU A 96 7.66 0.01 -25.06
CA GLU A 96 6.82 1.21 -25.12
C GLU A 96 6.93 2.02 -23.85
N LEU A 97 6.87 1.36 -22.68
CA LEU A 97 7.09 2.05 -21.40
C LEU A 97 8.48 2.70 -21.31
N ASP A 98 9.54 1.97 -21.72
CA ASP A 98 10.91 2.51 -21.70
C ASP A 98 11.03 3.74 -22.60
N ASN A 99 10.34 3.75 -23.74
CA ASN A 99 10.26 4.92 -24.61
C ASN A 99 9.56 6.10 -23.92
N ASP A 100 8.42 5.88 -23.28
CA ASP A 100 7.66 6.92 -22.58
C ASP A 100 8.44 7.49 -21.39
N ILE A 101 9.17 6.61 -20.66
CA ILE A 101 10.13 7.04 -19.62
C ILE A 101 11.25 7.90 -20.23
N GLY A 102 11.80 7.48 -21.36
CA GLY A 102 12.89 8.19 -22.07
C GLY A 102 12.49 9.58 -22.55
N ILE A 103 11.23 9.76 -22.93
CA ILE A 103 10.64 11.04 -23.31
C ILE A 103 10.23 11.89 -22.11
N GLY A 104 10.04 11.26 -20.93
CA GLY A 104 9.68 11.92 -19.67
C GLY A 104 8.18 11.92 -19.36
N HIS A 105 7.39 11.10 -20.05
CA HIS A 105 5.94 11.00 -19.91
C HIS A 105 5.42 9.57 -19.65
N PRO A 106 5.97 8.84 -18.66
CA PRO A 106 5.52 7.49 -18.34
C PRO A 106 4.05 7.41 -17.90
N GLU A 107 3.48 8.53 -17.42
CA GLU A 107 2.07 8.62 -17.04
C GLU A 107 1.12 8.28 -18.20
N ILE A 108 1.54 8.50 -19.45
CA ILE A 108 0.75 8.17 -20.64
C ILE A 108 0.59 6.66 -20.76
N PHE A 109 1.69 5.90 -20.66
CA PHE A 109 1.62 4.44 -20.67
C PHE A 109 0.71 3.89 -19.59
N PHE A 110 0.80 4.42 -18.38
CA PHE A 110 -0.03 3.96 -17.28
C PHE A 110 -1.50 4.29 -17.47
N ALA A 111 -1.82 5.46 -17.98
CA ALA A 111 -3.20 5.85 -18.27
C ALA A 111 -3.80 5.05 -19.44
N GLU A 112 -3.10 5.01 -20.56
CA GLU A 112 -3.63 4.50 -21.83
C GLU A 112 -3.45 2.97 -22.00
N VAL A 113 -2.38 2.41 -21.42
CA VAL A 113 -2.03 1.00 -21.61
C VAL A 113 -2.36 0.16 -20.38
N GLN A 114 -2.13 0.71 -19.17
CA GLN A 114 -2.37 -0.01 -17.92
C GLN A 114 -3.71 0.30 -17.27
N ASN A 115 -4.47 1.26 -17.76
CA ASN A 115 -5.68 1.75 -17.10
C ASN A 115 -5.45 2.11 -15.60
N ASP A 116 -4.23 2.55 -15.28
CA ASP A 116 -3.81 2.91 -13.93
C ASP A 116 -3.25 4.33 -13.91
N THR A 117 -4.12 5.28 -13.58
CA THR A 117 -3.75 6.69 -13.49
C THR A 117 -3.06 7.05 -12.17
N GLU A 118 -2.90 6.10 -11.27
CA GLU A 118 -2.24 6.31 -9.98
C GLU A 118 -0.73 6.08 -10.05
N VAL A 119 -0.28 5.20 -10.95
CA VAL A 119 1.14 4.83 -11.10
C VAL A 119 1.97 5.90 -11.77
N GLY A 120 1.39 6.67 -12.69
CA GLY A 120 2.10 7.73 -13.42
C GLY A 120 2.60 8.91 -12.58
N ILE A 121 2.20 8.99 -11.31
CA ILE A 121 2.52 10.11 -10.41
C ILE A 121 3.95 10.01 -9.82
N ASN A 122 4.63 8.87 -9.97
CA ASN A 122 5.88 8.58 -9.28
C ASN A 122 7.17 9.18 -9.88
N THR A 123 7.10 9.91 -10.96
CA THR A 123 8.31 10.38 -11.64
C THR A 123 9.06 11.53 -10.94
N LYS A 124 8.44 12.20 -9.96
CA LYS A 124 9.13 13.20 -9.12
C LYS A 124 8.49 13.30 -7.73
N VAL A 125 8.81 12.35 -6.86
CA VAL A 125 8.44 12.50 -5.44
C VAL A 125 9.26 13.65 -4.85
N ASP A 126 8.58 14.69 -4.42
CA ASP A 126 9.19 15.81 -3.71
C ASP A 126 9.33 15.49 -2.22
N PHE A 127 10.51 15.02 -1.83
CA PHE A 127 10.80 14.67 -0.44
C PHE A 127 10.78 15.86 0.53
N SER A 128 10.77 17.10 0.03
CA SER A 128 10.63 18.29 0.88
C SER A 128 9.22 18.42 1.47
N GLN A 129 8.23 17.78 0.86
CA GLN A 129 6.85 17.75 1.36
C GLN A 129 6.66 16.79 2.53
N PHE A 130 7.58 15.85 2.78
CA PHE A 130 7.49 14.92 3.89
C PHE A 130 7.55 15.68 5.21
N ALA A 131 6.66 15.32 6.15
CA ALA A 131 6.66 15.93 7.47
C ALA A 131 8.01 15.75 8.17
N GLU A 132 8.39 16.75 8.94
CA GLU A 132 9.54 16.65 9.84
C GLU A 132 9.12 15.99 11.15
N TRP A 133 10.03 15.22 11.73
CA TRP A 133 9.86 14.66 13.07
C TRP A 133 9.89 15.78 14.11
N LYS A 134 8.83 15.92 14.88
CA LYS A 134 8.67 17.04 15.84
C LYS A 134 8.65 16.59 17.31
N TRP A 135 8.62 15.29 17.57
CA TRP A 135 8.47 14.74 18.91
C TRP A 135 9.82 14.49 19.59
N GLY A 136 9.87 14.70 20.92
CA GLY A 136 11.08 14.46 21.71
C GLY A 136 11.39 12.97 21.92
N GLU A 137 12.65 12.66 22.28
CA GLU A 137 13.08 11.27 22.52
C GLU A 137 12.30 10.59 23.67
N HIS A 138 11.85 11.37 24.66
CA HIS A 138 11.14 10.88 25.85
C HIS A 138 9.63 11.11 25.77
N GLU A 139 9.13 11.58 24.64
CA GLU A 139 7.70 11.76 24.45
C GLU A 139 7.01 10.42 24.29
N ILE A 140 5.97 10.20 25.10
CA ILE A 140 5.24 8.93 25.13
C ILE A 140 4.19 8.94 24.02
N PRO A 141 4.22 7.98 23.07
CA PRO A 141 3.21 7.87 22.04
C PRO A 141 1.85 7.46 22.63
N GLN A 142 0.77 7.90 22.01
CA GLN A 142 -0.60 7.48 22.37
C GLN A 142 -0.84 6.00 22.04
N GLY A 143 -0.17 5.48 21.01
CA GLY A 143 -0.19 4.09 20.62
C GLY A 143 1.12 3.66 19.98
N GLN A 144 1.42 2.36 20.06
CA GLN A 144 2.62 1.80 19.44
C GLN A 144 2.45 0.32 19.10
N PHE A 145 3.14 -0.12 18.06
CA PHE A 145 3.12 -1.51 17.60
C PHE A 145 4.36 -1.84 16.78
N ILE A 146 4.69 -3.12 16.72
CA ILE A 146 5.68 -3.65 15.77
C ILE A 146 4.94 -4.15 14.55
N LEU A 147 5.33 -3.68 13.38
CA LEU A 147 4.77 -4.13 12.11
C LEU A 147 5.79 -4.98 11.36
N ILE A 148 5.34 -6.10 10.81
CA ILE A 148 6.17 -7.06 10.06
C ILE A 148 5.63 -7.18 8.64
N ASP A 149 6.50 -6.92 7.66
CA ASP A 149 6.33 -7.37 6.29
C ASP A 149 7.19 -8.62 6.09
N PRO A 150 6.58 -9.82 6.05
CA PRO A 150 7.33 -11.06 5.90
C PRO A 150 7.78 -11.22 4.44
N SER A 151 9.04 -11.57 4.25
CA SER A 151 9.53 -11.93 2.92
C SER A 151 8.79 -13.15 2.35
N GLY A 152 8.47 -13.13 1.06
CA GLY A 152 7.91 -14.27 0.35
C GLY A 152 8.88 -15.46 0.32
N ASP A 153 8.35 -16.67 0.14
CA ASP A 153 9.04 -17.98 0.23
C ASP A 153 10.05 -18.24 -0.94
N LYS A 154 10.56 -17.20 -1.59
CA LYS A 154 11.55 -17.31 -2.67
C LYS A 154 12.95 -17.42 -2.09
N LYS A 155 13.56 -18.58 -2.31
CA LYS A 155 14.93 -18.91 -1.86
C LYS A 155 15.90 -17.72 -2.02
N GLY A 156 16.28 -17.11 -0.91
CA GLY A 156 17.63 -16.57 -0.71
C GLY A 156 17.84 -15.07 -0.92
N SER A 157 16.83 -14.24 -1.21
CA SER A 157 17.08 -12.81 -1.48
C SER A 157 16.07 -11.82 -0.89
N ASP A 158 14.92 -12.26 -0.40
CA ASP A 158 13.92 -11.33 0.10
C ASP A 158 14.18 -11.00 1.57
N LEU A 159 14.34 -9.71 1.87
CA LEU A 159 14.53 -9.21 3.22
C LEU A 159 13.16 -9.10 3.93
N VAL A 160 13.13 -9.49 5.20
CA VAL A 160 12.00 -9.19 6.09
C VAL A 160 12.17 -7.74 6.56
N ALA A 161 11.10 -6.94 6.48
CA ALA A 161 11.07 -5.65 7.13
C ALA A 161 10.32 -5.74 8.47
N ILE A 162 10.92 -5.17 9.54
CA ILE A 162 10.31 -5.08 10.87
C ILE A 162 10.42 -3.63 11.32
N GLY A 163 9.28 -2.97 11.54
CA GLY A 163 9.20 -1.56 11.91
C GLY A 163 8.58 -1.34 13.28
N HIS A 164 9.18 -0.48 14.11
CA HIS A 164 8.51 0.10 15.27
C HIS A 164 7.71 1.32 14.80
N CYS A 165 6.41 1.21 14.89
CA CYS A 165 5.44 2.24 14.53
C CYS A 165 4.85 2.85 15.79
N VAL A 166 4.66 4.15 15.78
CA VAL A 166 4.11 4.93 16.89
C VAL A 166 3.00 5.84 16.41
N VAL A 167 2.13 6.26 17.31
CA VAL A 167 1.06 7.23 17.03
C VAL A 167 1.20 8.40 17.99
N TYR A 168 1.38 9.59 17.46
CA TYR A 168 1.40 10.85 18.21
C TYR A 168 0.37 11.80 17.59
N ASP A 169 -0.43 12.45 18.41
CA ASP A 169 -1.45 13.40 17.95
C ASP A 169 -2.31 12.82 16.79
N GLU A 170 -2.74 11.55 16.95
CA GLU A 170 -3.47 10.81 15.93
C GLU A 170 -2.70 10.55 14.61
N THR A 171 -1.43 10.96 14.55
CA THR A 171 -0.58 10.80 13.36
C THR A 171 0.32 9.58 13.51
N PRO A 172 0.22 8.57 12.66
CA PRO A 172 1.13 7.43 12.66
C PRO A 172 2.51 7.81 12.16
N ALA A 173 3.52 7.19 12.74
CA ALA A 173 4.90 7.42 12.36
C ALA A 173 5.75 6.15 12.43
N LEU A 174 6.75 6.06 11.53
CA LEU A 174 7.77 5.03 11.57
C LEU A 174 8.99 5.52 12.35
N ARG A 175 9.23 4.97 13.55
CA ARG A 175 10.33 5.37 14.44
C ARG A 175 11.61 4.60 14.14
N THR A 176 11.53 3.29 13.96
CA THR A 176 12.69 2.43 13.70
C THR A 176 12.32 1.37 12.66
N ILE A 177 13.28 0.97 11.84
CA ILE A 177 13.11 -0.06 10.82
C ILE A 177 14.37 -0.92 10.71
N ILE A 178 14.20 -2.22 10.60
CA ILE A 178 15.24 -3.17 10.21
C ILE A 178 14.80 -3.93 8.97
N GLU A 179 15.76 -4.31 8.14
CA GLU A 179 15.59 -5.18 6.99
C GLU A 179 16.70 -6.23 7.05
N GLU A 180 16.34 -7.48 7.21
CA GLU A 180 17.26 -8.60 7.38
C GLU A 180 16.74 -9.85 6.68
N PRO A 181 17.62 -10.74 6.18
CA PRO A 181 17.23 -12.04 5.65
C PRO A 181 16.95 -13.00 6.82
N LEU A 182 15.72 -13.04 7.31
CA LEU A 182 15.33 -13.78 8.50
C LEU A 182 14.49 -15.02 8.17
N SER A 183 14.75 -16.14 8.88
CA SER A 183 13.82 -17.25 8.94
C SER A 183 12.59 -16.89 9.79
N PRO A 184 11.45 -17.60 9.65
CA PRO A 184 10.22 -17.29 10.40
C PRO A 184 10.42 -17.17 11.91
N GLY A 185 11.12 -18.12 12.50
CA GLY A 185 11.40 -18.10 13.94
C GLY A 185 12.28 -16.91 14.34
N ASN A 186 13.28 -16.56 13.52
CA ASN A 186 14.14 -15.40 13.77
C ASN A 186 13.41 -14.09 13.55
N THR A 187 12.48 -14.02 12.59
CA THR A 187 11.58 -12.88 12.39
C THR A 187 10.80 -12.57 13.66
N ILE A 188 10.16 -13.58 14.23
CA ILE A 188 9.40 -13.42 15.48
C ILE A 188 10.31 -13.06 16.66
N ARG A 189 11.48 -13.70 16.79
CA ARG A 189 12.44 -13.34 17.85
C ARG A 189 12.86 -11.88 17.74
N ARG A 190 13.19 -11.43 16.52
CA ARG A 190 13.61 -10.06 16.26
C ARG A 190 12.51 -9.05 16.54
N ALA A 191 11.27 -9.36 16.15
CA ALA A 191 10.10 -8.54 16.45
C ALA A 191 9.81 -8.46 17.96
N LEU A 192 9.90 -9.58 18.69
CA LEU A 192 9.73 -9.60 20.13
C LEU A 192 10.83 -8.81 20.86
N LEU A 193 12.09 -8.92 20.42
CA LEU A 193 13.18 -8.10 20.98
C LEU A 193 12.90 -6.61 20.78
N MET A 194 12.54 -6.19 19.57
CA MET A 194 12.18 -4.80 19.29
C MET A 194 10.98 -4.36 20.15
N ALA A 195 9.99 -5.23 20.32
CA ALA A 195 8.82 -4.94 21.14
C ALA A 195 9.18 -4.73 22.62
N LEU A 196 10.09 -5.55 23.16
CA LEU A 196 10.59 -5.40 24.54
C LEU A 196 11.45 -4.15 24.72
N GLU A 197 12.35 -3.86 23.79
CA GLU A 197 13.21 -2.66 23.82
C GLU A 197 12.39 -1.36 23.77
N THR A 198 11.24 -1.39 23.08
CA THR A 198 10.39 -0.20 22.87
C THR A 198 9.22 -0.11 23.84
N GLY A 199 9.01 -1.13 24.68
CA GLY A 199 7.86 -1.20 25.57
C GLY A 199 6.54 -1.53 24.86
N THR A 200 6.60 -2.04 23.61
CA THR A 200 5.44 -2.38 22.80
C THR A 200 4.93 -3.78 23.14
N LYS A 201 3.61 -3.96 23.19
CA LYS A 201 2.99 -5.27 23.43
C LYS A 201 2.28 -5.84 22.19
N VAL A 202 2.13 -5.07 21.15
CA VAL A 202 1.37 -5.44 19.95
C VAL A 202 2.33 -5.66 18.79
N ILE A 203 2.25 -6.85 18.21
CA ILE A 203 2.96 -7.22 16.98
C ILE A 203 1.91 -7.47 15.89
N VAL A 204 2.06 -6.84 14.76
CA VAL A 204 1.15 -6.93 13.61
C VAL A 204 1.92 -7.46 12.41
N ALA A 205 1.38 -8.44 11.72
CA ALA A 205 1.98 -8.96 10.48
C ALA A 205 0.98 -8.92 9.32
N GLU A 206 1.49 -8.82 8.09
CA GLU A 206 0.66 -8.98 6.90
C GLU A 206 0.04 -10.37 6.87
N GLY A 207 -1.29 -10.42 6.67
CA GLY A 207 -2.08 -11.65 6.63
C GLY A 207 -2.01 -12.34 5.26
N VAL A 208 -0.93 -13.07 4.98
CA VAL A 208 -0.72 -13.88 3.77
C VAL A 208 -0.46 -15.35 4.10
N ALA A 209 -0.32 -16.22 3.10
CA ALA A 209 -0.15 -17.67 3.29
C ALA A 209 0.99 -18.11 4.25
N TYR A 210 1.98 -17.27 4.48
CA TYR A 210 3.11 -17.49 5.40
C TYR A 210 2.78 -17.24 6.88
N GLN A 211 1.68 -16.64 7.15
CA GLN A 211 1.18 -16.18 8.43
C GLN A 211 1.01 -17.30 9.48
N ALA A 212 0.42 -18.44 9.09
CA ALA A 212 0.27 -19.58 10.02
C ALA A 212 1.61 -20.00 10.64
N THR A 213 2.71 -19.84 9.87
CA THR A 213 4.06 -20.10 10.31
C THR A 213 4.54 -19.07 11.32
N LEU A 214 4.29 -17.79 11.09
CA LEU A 214 4.67 -16.72 12.03
C LEU A 214 3.88 -16.81 13.32
N LEU A 215 2.58 -17.04 13.25
CA LEU A 215 1.72 -17.24 14.43
C LEU A 215 2.15 -18.46 15.25
N TYR A 216 2.49 -19.57 14.58
CA TYR A 216 3.06 -20.75 15.25
C TYR A 216 4.34 -20.42 16.02
N TRP A 217 5.30 -19.75 15.38
CA TRP A 217 6.55 -19.37 16.03
C TRP A 217 6.34 -18.36 17.15
N PHE A 218 5.42 -17.41 16.99
CA PHE A 218 5.05 -16.47 18.05
C PHE A 218 4.55 -17.23 19.29
N ALA A 219 3.59 -18.14 19.12
CA ALA A 219 3.04 -18.93 20.21
C ALA A 219 4.12 -19.77 20.92
N GLN A 220 4.98 -20.47 20.14
CA GLN A 220 6.06 -21.29 20.70
C GLN A 220 7.09 -20.46 21.47
N ILE A 221 7.51 -19.31 20.96
CA ILE A 221 8.52 -18.47 21.60
C ILE A 221 7.93 -17.77 22.82
N ALA A 222 6.72 -17.23 22.74
CA ALA A 222 6.05 -16.58 23.85
C ALA A 222 5.81 -17.56 25.01
N GLU A 223 5.38 -18.79 24.73
CA GLU A 223 5.20 -19.84 25.73
C GLU A 223 6.52 -20.23 26.40
N ASN A 224 7.56 -20.53 25.59
CA ASN A 224 8.87 -20.94 26.10
C ASN A 224 9.52 -19.86 26.99
N LEU A 225 9.36 -18.60 26.63
CA LEU A 225 9.91 -17.47 27.38
C LEU A 225 8.96 -16.96 28.47
N LYS A 226 7.75 -17.54 28.59
CA LYS A 226 6.71 -17.12 29.51
C LYS A 226 6.42 -15.61 29.41
N LEU A 227 6.33 -15.11 28.17
CA LEU A 227 5.99 -13.72 27.92
C LEU A 227 4.50 -13.50 28.15
N GLU A 228 4.14 -12.42 28.83
CA GLU A 228 2.76 -12.10 29.19
C GLU A 228 2.34 -10.76 28.57
N GLY A 229 1.07 -10.67 28.18
CA GLY A 229 0.47 -9.43 27.68
C GLY A 229 0.86 -9.04 26.25
N PHE A 230 1.50 -9.95 25.49
CA PHE A 230 1.77 -9.71 24.07
C PHE A 230 0.60 -10.17 23.19
N HIS A 231 0.32 -9.41 22.15
CA HIS A 231 -0.70 -9.69 21.15
C HIS A 231 -0.07 -9.79 19.76
N PHE A 232 -0.43 -10.85 19.03
CA PHE A 232 -0.09 -10.99 17.63
C PHE A 232 -1.36 -10.80 16.79
N LEU A 233 -1.34 -9.78 15.94
CA LEU A 233 -2.48 -9.37 15.13
C LEU A 233 -2.13 -9.45 13.64
N GLU A 234 -3.15 -9.42 12.81
CA GLU A 234 -3.03 -9.60 11.37
C GLU A 234 -3.64 -8.41 10.63
N VAL A 235 -2.93 -7.91 9.63
CA VAL A 235 -3.45 -6.89 8.73
C VAL A 235 -3.49 -7.43 7.31
N TYR A 236 -4.63 -7.30 6.65
CA TYR A 236 -4.81 -7.81 5.29
C TYR A 236 -4.72 -6.71 4.26
N PRO A 237 -4.11 -6.97 3.07
CA PRO A 237 -3.95 -5.95 2.02
C PRO A 237 -5.28 -5.42 1.45
N GLY A 238 -6.38 -6.14 1.67
CA GLY A 238 -7.65 -5.81 1.01
C GLY A 238 -7.63 -6.17 -0.48
N THR A 239 -8.36 -5.40 -1.28
CA THR A 239 -8.47 -5.61 -2.74
C THR A 239 -7.44 -4.82 -3.56
N ASN A 240 -6.61 -4.01 -2.91
CA ASN A 240 -5.64 -3.16 -3.58
C ASN A 240 -4.38 -3.96 -3.98
N SER A 241 -3.87 -3.72 -5.19
CA SER A 241 -2.60 -4.30 -5.62
C SER A 241 -1.44 -3.74 -4.77
N LYS A 242 -0.31 -4.46 -4.73
CA LYS A 242 0.92 -4.01 -4.06
C LYS A 242 1.34 -2.61 -4.54
N ASN A 243 1.37 -2.41 -5.85
CA ASN A 243 1.73 -1.12 -6.44
C ASN A 243 0.80 0.00 -6.00
N SER A 244 -0.52 -0.25 -5.97
CA SER A 244 -1.50 0.74 -5.49
C SER A 244 -1.29 1.10 -4.03
N ARG A 245 -0.95 0.13 -3.16
CA ARG A 245 -0.61 0.40 -1.75
C ARG A 245 0.62 1.28 -1.61
N ILE A 246 1.70 0.96 -2.33
CA ILE A 246 2.95 1.74 -2.30
C ILE A 246 2.70 3.18 -2.74
N ILE A 247 1.95 3.39 -3.82
CA ILE A 247 1.61 4.73 -4.30
C ILE A 247 0.79 5.51 -3.29
N THR A 248 -0.23 4.86 -2.70
CA THR A 248 -1.04 5.46 -1.64
C THR A 248 -0.17 5.86 -0.44
N THR A 249 0.81 5.02 -0.08
CA THR A 249 1.79 5.31 0.98
C THR A 249 2.65 6.53 0.66
N ILE A 250 3.16 6.63 -0.56
CA ILE A 250 3.95 7.80 -0.99
C ILE A 250 3.10 9.08 -0.92
N LYS A 251 1.84 9.02 -1.35
CA LYS A 251 0.90 10.14 -1.23
C LYS A 251 0.63 10.53 0.23
N ALA A 252 0.45 9.55 1.11
CA ALA A 252 0.26 9.77 2.55
C ALA A 252 1.49 10.44 3.20
N LEU A 253 2.72 10.06 2.79
CA LEU A 253 3.95 10.72 3.21
C LEU A 253 4.01 12.18 2.75
N GLN A 254 3.63 12.48 1.50
CA GLN A 254 3.58 13.84 0.96
C GLN A 254 2.45 14.68 1.59
N ALA A 255 1.31 14.06 1.89
CA ALA A 255 0.19 14.68 2.61
C ALA A 255 0.45 14.86 4.11
N LYS A 256 1.61 14.39 4.62
CA LYS A 256 2.01 14.42 6.04
C LYS A 256 1.13 13.58 6.97
N GLU A 257 0.43 12.61 6.40
CA GLU A 257 -0.41 11.65 7.15
C GLU A 257 0.42 10.54 7.80
N ILE A 258 1.64 10.30 7.33
CA ILE A 258 2.63 9.41 7.94
C ILE A 258 3.93 10.20 8.12
N VAL A 259 4.55 10.08 9.29
CA VAL A 259 5.79 10.77 9.62
C VAL A 259 6.94 9.76 9.74
N LEU A 260 8.12 10.15 9.28
CA LEU A 260 9.32 9.32 9.35
C LEU A 260 10.31 9.91 10.37
N HIS A 261 10.81 9.05 11.29
CA HIS A 261 11.94 9.43 12.13
C HIS A 261 13.17 9.71 11.25
N PRO A 262 14.05 10.67 11.61
CA PRO A 262 15.25 11.00 10.83
C PRO A 262 16.10 9.79 10.43
N ASP A 263 16.25 8.81 11.33
CA ASP A 263 17.04 7.59 11.09
C ASP A 263 16.41 6.64 10.04
N THR A 264 15.11 6.70 9.85
CA THR A 264 14.38 5.88 8.86
C THR A 264 14.20 6.59 7.53
N ARG A 265 14.19 7.92 7.54
CA ARG A 265 13.84 8.76 6.39
C ARG A 265 14.70 8.48 5.15
N ASN A 266 16.00 8.42 5.31
CA ASN A 266 16.93 8.18 4.19
C ASN A 266 16.70 6.82 3.53
N ARG A 267 16.39 5.77 4.31
CA ARG A 267 16.11 4.43 3.79
C ARG A 267 14.82 4.40 2.99
N VAL A 268 13.76 5.03 3.50
CA VAL A 268 12.47 5.17 2.80
C VAL A 268 12.64 5.94 1.51
N GLN A 269 13.31 7.09 1.53
CA GLN A 269 13.58 7.90 0.33
C GLN A 269 14.39 7.14 -0.71
N HIS A 270 15.38 6.34 -0.27
CA HIS A 270 16.15 5.50 -1.17
C HIS A 270 15.28 4.43 -1.85
N GLN A 271 14.38 3.76 -1.12
CA GLN A 271 13.48 2.78 -1.73
C GLN A 271 12.50 3.46 -2.69
N ILE A 272 11.91 4.61 -2.33
CA ILE A 272 11.03 5.38 -3.23
C ILE A 272 11.75 5.75 -4.52
N SER A 273 12.99 6.25 -4.42
CA SER A 273 13.78 6.70 -5.59
C SER A 273 14.14 5.56 -6.55
N ASN A 274 14.23 4.33 -6.05
CA ASN A 274 14.61 3.15 -6.84
C ASN A 274 13.41 2.26 -7.19
N TRP A 275 12.22 2.59 -6.66
CA TRP A 275 11.03 1.81 -6.90
C TRP A 275 10.47 2.09 -8.30
N ASN A 276 10.09 1.02 -8.99
CA ASN A 276 9.43 1.09 -10.28
C ASN A 276 8.29 0.07 -10.29
N ALA A 277 7.06 0.52 -10.48
CA ALA A 277 5.85 -0.30 -10.45
C ALA A 277 5.86 -1.50 -11.41
N LEU A 278 6.66 -1.47 -12.46
CA LEU A 278 6.77 -2.56 -13.45
C LEU A 278 7.98 -3.47 -13.23
N LYS A 279 8.86 -3.14 -12.31
CA LYS A 279 9.97 -4.03 -11.96
C LYS A 279 9.47 -5.20 -11.11
N LYS A 280 9.73 -6.44 -11.53
CA LYS A 280 9.42 -7.64 -10.72
C LYS A 280 10.22 -7.76 -9.43
N ASN A 281 11.41 -7.16 -9.38
CA ASN A 281 12.38 -7.29 -8.28
C ASN A 281 12.70 -5.91 -7.71
N ASN A 282 11.71 -5.19 -7.22
CA ASN A 282 11.94 -4.00 -6.43
C ASN A 282 12.47 -4.38 -5.03
N VAL A 283 13.35 -3.56 -4.50
CA VAL A 283 13.63 -3.55 -3.06
C VAL A 283 12.64 -2.56 -2.45
N ASP A 284 11.50 -3.05 -2.02
CA ASP A 284 10.36 -2.22 -1.58
C ASP A 284 9.76 -2.68 -0.24
N ASN A 285 10.50 -3.49 0.52
CA ASN A 285 10.03 -4.09 1.78
C ASN A 285 9.57 -3.03 2.80
N ILE A 286 10.30 -1.89 2.90
CA ILE A 286 9.88 -0.79 3.79
C ILE A 286 8.62 -0.10 3.26
N LEU A 287 8.49 0.07 1.95
CA LEU A 287 7.32 0.70 1.34
C LEU A 287 6.08 -0.18 1.49
N ASP A 288 6.24 -1.49 1.37
CA ASP A 288 5.16 -2.46 1.60
C ASP A 288 4.73 -2.44 3.07
N LEU A 289 5.68 -2.48 4.00
CA LEU A 289 5.41 -2.34 5.43
C LEU A 289 4.65 -1.03 5.73
N LEU A 290 5.12 0.10 5.21
CA LEU A 290 4.47 1.40 5.40
C LEU A 290 3.02 1.41 4.88
N GLY A 291 2.73 0.64 3.84
CA GLY A 291 1.39 0.50 3.27
C GLY A 291 0.35 -0.07 4.24
N TYR A 292 0.77 -0.63 5.36
CA TYR A 292 -0.12 -1.18 6.38
C TYR A 292 -0.28 -0.31 7.63
N ILE A 293 0.52 0.77 7.79
CA ILE A 293 0.52 1.59 9.02
C ILE A 293 -0.88 2.17 9.28
N ASN A 294 -1.43 2.93 8.34
CA ASN A 294 -2.74 3.59 8.51
C ASN A 294 -3.84 2.57 8.78
N LYS A 295 -3.87 1.49 7.99
CA LYS A 295 -4.85 0.42 8.16
C LYS A 295 -4.76 -0.27 9.51
N THR A 296 -3.54 -0.46 10.03
CA THR A 296 -3.33 -1.01 11.38
C THR A 296 -3.90 -0.10 12.44
N VAL A 297 -3.64 1.21 12.34
CA VAL A 297 -4.19 2.21 13.28
C VAL A 297 -5.70 2.28 13.21
N GLU A 298 -6.29 2.29 12.01
CA GLU A 298 -7.75 2.28 11.82
C GLU A 298 -8.40 1.02 12.40
N THR A 299 -7.78 -0.15 12.20
CA THR A 299 -8.37 -1.44 12.61
C THR A 299 -8.21 -1.70 14.10
N TYR A 300 -7.07 -1.35 14.67
CA TYR A 300 -6.68 -1.79 16.00
C TYR A 300 -6.43 -0.65 16.99
N GLY A 301 -6.72 0.60 16.65
CA GLY A 301 -6.40 1.80 17.44
C GLY A 301 -6.50 1.63 18.97
N PRO A 302 -7.64 1.15 19.53
CA PRO A 302 -7.79 0.96 20.97
C PRO A 302 -6.81 -0.05 21.59
N LEU A 303 -6.36 -1.08 20.82
CA LEU A 303 -5.41 -2.08 21.29
C LEU A 303 -3.96 -1.61 21.24
N LEU A 304 -3.68 -0.56 20.46
CA LEU A 304 -2.34 0.00 20.29
C LEU A 304 -1.96 0.95 21.41
N ALA A 305 -2.91 1.30 22.30
CA ALA A 305 -2.67 2.25 23.40
C ALA A 305 -1.44 1.84 24.22
N THR A 306 -0.60 2.82 24.50
CA THR A 306 0.63 2.61 25.28
C THR A 306 0.29 2.21 26.69
N ASP A 307 0.70 1.00 27.07
CA ASP A 307 0.54 0.48 28.42
C ASP A 307 1.80 0.83 29.25
N MET A 308 1.59 1.55 30.32
CA MET A 308 2.65 2.04 31.21
C MET A 308 3.14 0.99 32.23
N ASN A 309 2.83 -0.29 32.05
CA ASN A 309 3.25 -1.34 32.99
C ASN A 309 4.74 -1.70 32.79
N THR A 310 5.62 -0.86 33.31
CA THR A 310 7.08 -0.95 33.17
C THR A 310 7.67 -2.21 33.82
N GLU A 311 7.13 -2.67 34.95
CA GLU A 311 7.64 -3.86 35.68
C GLU A 311 7.51 -5.14 34.86
N LEU A 312 6.39 -5.33 34.15
CA LEU A 312 6.18 -6.49 33.30
C LEU A 312 7.11 -6.50 32.08
N HIS A 313 7.41 -5.31 31.52
CA HIS A 313 8.36 -5.18 30.41
C HIS A 313 9.78 -5.52 30.81
N GLU A 314 10.26 -5.03 31.93
CA GLU A 314 11.60 -5.36 32.47
C GLU A 314 11.77 -6.85 32.72
N ALA A 315 10.76 -7.51 33.31
CA ALA A 315 10.77 -8.95 33.56
C ALA A 315 10.80 -9.76 32.26
N ASN A 316 10.09 -9.33 31.22
CA ASN A 316 10.10 -10.00 29.91
C ASN A 316 11.42 -9.76 29.17
N ALA A 317 11.99 -8.57 29.22
CA ALA A 317 13.28 -8.25 28.61
C ALA A 317 14.40 -9.13 29.15
N SER A 318 14.47 -9.30 30.48
CA SER A 318 15.45 -10.16 31.14
C SER A 318 15.37 -11.62 30.63
N LYS A 319 14.16 -12.17 30.49
CA LYS A 319 13.95 -13.54 29.99
C LYS A 319 14.47 -13.74 28.56
N VAL A 320 14.31 -12.74 27.69
CA VAL A 320 14.76 -12.83 26.28
C VAL A 320 16.27 -12.69 26.19
N ILE A 321 16.88 -11.80 26.97
CA ILE A 321 18.33 -11.58 27.00
C ILE A 321 19.05 -12.85 27.50
N GLU A 322 18.60 -13.43 28.61
CA GLU A 322 19.19 -14.66 29.17
C GLU A 322 19.18 -15.85 28.18
N ASN A 323 18.11 -15.98 27.38
CA ASN A 323 18.01 -17.06 26.39
C ASN A 323 18.80 -16.82 25.09
N ASN A 324 19.21 -15.58 24.77
CA ASN A 324 20.04 -15.31 23.59
C ASN A 324 21.52 -15.65 23.79
N TYR A 325 21.99 -15.81 25.01
CA TYR A 325 23.37 -16.19 25.33
C TYR A 325 23.56 -17.69 25.61
N SER A 326 22.49 -18.50 25.46
CA SER A 326 22.52 -19.95 25.76
C SER A 326 22.53 -20.84 24.49
N PHE A 327 22.97 -20.32 23.33
CA PHE A 327 23.13 -21.11 22.09
C PHE A 327 24.49 -20.93 21.47
#